data_bf33034a6a0cae565dca9518b4854bc5
#
_entry.id   bf33034a6a0cae565dca9518b4854bc5
#
_cell.length_a   1.000
_cell.length_b   1.000
_cell.length_c   1.000
_cell.angle_alpha   90.00
_cell.angle_beta   90.00
_cell.angle_gamma   90.00
#
_symmetry.space_group_name_H-M   'P 1'
#
loop_
_entity.id
_entity.type
_entity.pdbx_description
1 polymer ?
#
loop_
_entity_poly.entity_id
_entity_poly.type
_entity_poly.pdbx_seq_one_letter_code
_entity_poly.pdbx_strand_id
1 'polypeptide(L)'
;MSEPSPPLRVLRRDPVCAGPAAGRLAVLVHGSMDRATSFTRLMARLPDWTIIAYDRRGYAGSSGTGPPLGFDQQVADLMEVLDNTQAVAFGHSFGGDVVLAGAASHPELIPTALVWEPPLPWLPWWPETTASRGAGAGLDPDDRAEWFMRRMVGDRVWERLPSATRVQRRAEGHTLQAELRSLSLGAVFDAAAVRIPVIVGRGGKSSVHQRRAGRELAAALPAGIMAEIADAGHGAHLSHPAEVAALLRQAAARA
;
A
#
# COMPACT_ATOMS: atom_id res chain seq x y z
N MET A 1 -24.82 1.66 22.65
CA MET A 1 -23.37 1.33 22.67
C MET A 1 -23.13 0.50 21.43
N SER A 2 -22.36 1.01 20.46
CA SER A 2 -21.96 0.22 19.28
C SER A 2 -21.01 -0.89 19.74
N GLU A 3 -21.19 -2.10 19.24
CA GLU A 3 -20.24 -3.18 19.46
C GLU A 3 -18.85 -2.74 18.97
N PRO A 4 -17.76 -3.12 19.67
CA PRO A 4 -16.42 -2.81 19.20
C PRO A 4 -16.20 -3.46 17.82
N SER A 5 -15.60 -2.73 16.90
CA SER A 5 -15.22 -3.27 15.58
C SER A 5 -14.32 -4.49 15.78
N PRO A 6 -14.50 -5.55 14.98
CA PRO A 6 -13.60 -6.70 15.06
C PRO A 6 -12.16 -6.27 14.74
N PRO A 7 -11.16 -6.94 15.34
CA PRO A 7 -9.75 -6.58 15.12
C PRO A 7 -9.33 -6.84 13.66
N LEU A 8 -8.31 -6.09 13.21
CA LEU A 8 -7.69 -6.32 11.91
C LEU A 8 -6.95 -7.66 11.90
N ARG A 9 -7.00 -8.34 10.75
CA ARG A 9 -6.20 -9.55 10.57
C ARG A 9 -4.75 -9.18 10.31
N VAL A 10 -3.88 -9.56 11.22
CA VAL A 10 -2.43 -9.34 11.14
C VAL A 10 -1.70 -10.65 10.83
N LEU A 11 -0.75 -10.60 9.90
CA LEU A 11 0.24 -11.63 9.64
C LEU A 11 1.57 -11.17 10.23
N ARG A 12 2.09 -11.91 11.19
CA ARG A 12 3.42 -11.70 11.75
C ARG A 12 4.33 -12.85 11.34
N ARG A 13 5.55 -12.51 10.94
CA ARG A 13 6.62 -13.47 10.72
C ARG A 13 7.85 -13.01 11.48
N ASP A 14 8.32 -13.83 12.42
CA ASP A 14 9.58 -13.60 13.10
C ASP A 14 10.78 -14.02 12.23
N PRO A 15 12.00 -13.54 12.53
CA PRO A 15 13.20 -13.92 11.82
C PRO A 15 13.40 -15.44 11.81
N VAL A 16 13.77 -15.98 10.64
CA VAL A 16 14.05 -17.42 10.48
C VAL A 16 15.56 -17.70 10.45
N CYS A 17 16.39 -16.67 10.45
CA CYS A 17 17.85 -16.77 10.56
C CYS A 17 18.43 -15.53 11.24
N ALA A 18 19.62 -15.66 11.79
CA ALA A 18 20.44 -14.52 12.21
C ALA A 18 20.95 -13.77 10.98
N GLY A 19 21.13 -12.46 11.08
CA GLY A 19 21.63 -11.63 10.01
C GLY A 19 21.90 -10.20 10.47
N PRO A 20 22.46 -9.34 9.61
CA PRO A 20 22.83 -7.96 9.96
C PRO A 20 21.64 -7.07 10.32
N ALA A 21 20.42 -7.52 10.01
CA ALA A 21 19.17 -6.84 10.33
C ALA A 21 18.35 -7.56 11.41
N ALA A 22 18.98 -8.47 12.17
CA ALA A 22 18.31 -9.14 13.28
C ALA A 22 17.77 -8.09 14.27
N GLY A 23 16.48 -8.24 14.61
CA GLY A 23 15.77 -7.28 15.46
C GLY A 23 15.10 -6.10 14.72
N ARG A 24 15.31 -5.94 13.42
CA ARG A 24 14.56 -4.94 12.64
C ARG A 24 13.13 -5.40 12.39
N LEU A 25 12.20 -4.47 12.59
CA LEU A 25 10.78 -4.66 12.27
C LEU A 25 10.46 -3.94 10.97
N ALA A 26 9.74 -4.61 10.08
CA ALA A 26 9.09 -3.97 8.94
C ALA A 26 7.56 -4.14 9.03
N VAL A 27 6.83 -3.07 8.69
CA VAL A 27 5.39 -3.12 8.44
C VAL A 27 5.10 -2.98 6.95
N LEU A 28 4.27 -3.87 6.41
CA LEU A 28 3.93 -3.90 4.97
C LEU A 28 2.44 -3.56 4.79
N VAL A 29 2.16 -2.49 4.04
CA VAL A 29 0.82 -1.94 3.83
C VAL A 29 0.42 -2.10 2.37
N HIS A 30 -0.59 -2.93 2.11
CA HIS A 30 -1.03 -3.27 0.75
C HIS A 30 -1.89 -2.17 0.09
N GLY A 31 -2.00 -2.22 -1.23
CA GLY A 31 -2.83 -1.33 -2.05
C GLY A 31 -4.32 -1.68 -2.02
N SER A 32 -5.12 -0.90 -2.77
CA SER A 32 -6.55 -1.19 -2.95
C SER A 32 -6.76 -2.56 -3.58
N MET A 33 -7.81 -3.27 -3.15
CA MET A 33 -8.17 -4.60 -3.64
C MET A 33 -7.07 -5.65 -3.49
N ASP A 34 -6.08 -5.43 -2.61
CA ASP A 34 -5.00 -6.37 -2.30
C ASP A 34 -5.13 -6.91 -0.86
N ARG A 35 -4.14 -7.60 -0.34
CA ARG A 35 -4.15 -8.25 0.99
C ARG A 35 -2.74 -8.54 1.49
N ALA A 36 -2.60 -8.78 2.78
CA ALA A 36 -1.32 -9.07 3.44
C ALA A 36 -0.56 -10.24 2.81
N THR A 37 -1.28 -11.28 2.35
CA THR A 37 -0.66 -12.46 1.73
C THR A 37 0.02 -12.20 0.39
N SER A 38 -0.24 -11.07 -0.27
CA SER A 38 0.48 -10.70 -1.50
C SER A 38 1.96 -10.44 -1.24
N PHE A 39 2.33 -10.11 -0.01
CA PHE A 39 3.71 -9.88 0.39
C PHE A 39 4.52 -11.14 0.71
N THR A 40 3.94 -12.33 0.63
CA THR A 40 4.62 -13.59 1.03
C THR A 40 5.97 -13.77 0.31
N ARG A 41 6.05 -13.42 -0.98
CA ARG A 41 7.30 -13.50 -1.75
C ARG A 41 8.33 -12.47 -1.29
N LEU A 42 7.90 -11.25 -0.99
CA LEU A 42 8.75 -10.21 -0.43
C LEU A 42 9.25 -10.59 0.96
N MET A 43 8.37 -11.08 1.83
CA MET A 43 8.73 -11.55 3.16
C MET A 43 9.82 -12.62 3.11
N ALA A 44 9.73 -13.57 2.18
CA ALA A 44 10.74 -14.62 1.99
C ALA A 44 12.15 -14.08 1.62
N ARG A 45 12.26 -12.84 1.12
CA ARG A 45 13.52 -12.15 0.79
C ARG A 45 14.14 -11.38 1.96
N LEU A 46 13.46 -11.35 3.10
CA LEU A 46 13.87 -10.66 4.33
C LEU A 46 13.91 -11.64 5.52
N PRO A 47 14.65 -12.77 5.42
CA PRO A 47 14.55 -13.87 6.39
C PRO A 47 15.05 -13.48 7.79
N ASP A 48 15.85 -12.46 7.92
CA ASP A 48 16.46 -11.92 9.14
C ASP A 48 15.65 -10.78 9.78
N TRP A 49 14.46 -10.46 9.24
CA TRP A 49 13.59 -9.39 9.76
C TRP A 49 12.37 -9.95 10.47
N THR A 50 11.89 -9.27 11.49
CA THR A 50 10.50 -9.36 11.92
C THR A 50 9.64 -8.60 10.94
N ILE A 51 8.58 -9.21 10.44
CA ILE A 51 7.69 -8.59 9.47
C ILE A 51 6.25 -8.67 9.96
N ILE A 52 5.56 -7.53 9.91
CA ILE A 52 4.13 -7.42 10.10
C ILE A 52 3.52 -7.00 8.76
N ALA A 53 2.51 -7.74 8.32
CA ALA A 53 1.63 -7.33 7.23
C ALA A 53 0.19 -7.53 7.71
N TYR A 54 -0.72 -6.66 7.34
CA TYR A 54 -2.11 -6.78 7.78
C TYR A 54 -3.07 -6.61 6.59
N ASP A 55 -4.20 -7.28 6.67
CA ASP A 55 -5.29 -7.01 5.75
C ASP A 55 -5.93 -5.69 6.20
N ARG A 56 -5.83 -4.65 5.35
CA ARG A 56 -6.42 -3.35 5.68
C ARG A 56 -7.93 -3.48 5.83
N ARG A 57 -8.51 -2.59 6.61
CA ARG A 57 -9.95 -2.51 6.90
C ARG A 57 -10.80 -2.79 5.67
N GLY A 58 -11.81 -3.65 5.81
CA GLY A 58 -12.75 -4.04 4.77
C GLY A 58 -12.22 -5.02 3.72
N TYR A 59 -10.95 -5.45 3.80
CA TYR A 59 -10.36 -6.42 2.88
C TYR A 59 -10.08 -7.76 3.53
N ALA A 60 -10.23 -8.81 2.74
CA ALA A 60 -9.82 -10.18 3.05
C ALA A 60 -10.23 -10.62 4.48
N GLY A 61 -9.25 -10.94 5.34
CA GLY A 61 -9.51 -11.38 6.72
C GLY A 61 -10.02 -10.26 7.64
N SER A 62 -9.92 -8.99 7.21
CA SER A 62 -10.47 -7.82 7.90
C SER A 62 -11.80 -7.33 7.29
N SER A 63 -12.45 -8.11 6.43
CA SER A 63 -13.72 -7.73 5.78
C SER A 63 -14.84 -7.42 6.79
N GLY A 64 -14.85 -8.12 7.93
CA GLY A 64 -15.81 -7.88 9.01
C GLY A 64 -15.74 -6.51 9.68
N THR A 65 -14.66 -5.75 9.50
CA THR A 65 -14.53 -4.38 10.04
C THR A 65 -15.36 -3.35 9.26
N GLY A 66 -15.86 -3.72 8.09
CA GLY A 66 -16.52 -2.83 7.15
C GLY A 66 -15.56 -1.85 6.45
N PRO A 67 -16.08 -1.01 5.53
CA PRO A 67 -15.29 -0.01 4.84
C PRO A 67 -14.81 1.09 5.79
N PRO A 68 -13.70 1.80 5.45
CA PRO A 68 -13.22 2.92 6.25
C PRO A 68 -14.22 4.10 6.17
N LEU A 69 -14.37 4.82 7.28
CA LEU A 69 -15.18 6.04 7.35
C LEU A 69 -14.48 7.23 6.64
N GLY A 70 -13.14 7.18 6.55
CA GLY A 70 -12.32 8.19 5.91
C GLY A 70 -10.86 7.74 5.83
N PHE A 71 -10.00 8.57 5.23
CA PHE A 71 -8.59 8.24 5.08
C PHE A 71 -7.86 8.16 6.44
N ASP A 72 -8.18 9.04 7.38
CA ASP A 72 -7.54 9.09 8.72
C ASP A 72 -7.72 7.78 9.49
N GLN A 73 -8.81 7.06 9.26
CA GLN A 73 -9.01 5.75 9.88
C GLN A 73 -7.99 4.71 9.39
N GLN A 74 -7.55 4.79 8.13
CA GLN A 74 -6.49 3.91 7.61
C GLN A 74 -5.14 4.20 8.28
N VAL A 75 -4.88 5.46 8.61
CA VAL A 75 -3.69 5.86 9.38
C VAL A 75 -3.79 5.36 10.82
N ALA A 76 -4.94 5.54 11.47
CA ALA A 76 -5.18 5.04 12.82
C ALA A 76 -5.03 3.50 12.90
N ASP A 77 -5.54 2.77 11.91
CA ASP A 77 -5.36 1.32 11.79
C ASP A 77 -3.86 0.92 11.68
N LEU A 78 -3.07 1.67 10.92
CA LEU A 78 -1.62 1.45 10.84
C LEU A 78 -0.95 1.68 12.20
N MET A 79 -1.31 2.73 12.92
CA MET A 79 -0.79 3.02 14.27
C MET A 79 -1.18 1.94 15.27
N GLU A 80 -2.42 1.44 15.21
CA GLU A 80 -2.88 0.30 16.01
C GLU A 80 -2.06 -0.96 15.74
N VAL A 81 -1.78 -1.26 14.47
CA VAL A 81 -0.95 -2.43 14.07
C VAL A 81 0.50 -2.29 14.54
N LEU A 82 1.04 -1.08 14.59
CA LEU A 82 2.39 -0.82 15.10
C LEU A 82 2.48 -0.94 16.62
N ASP A 83 1.39 -0.73 17.34
CA ASP A 83 1.30 -0.87 18.81
C ASP A 83 2.50 -0.19 19.52
N ASN A 84 2.72 1.09 19.25
CA ASN A 84 3.85 1.89 19.73
C ASN A 84 5.24 1.33 19.39
N THR A 85 5.35 0.38 18.45
CA THR A 85 6.61 -0.20 18.03
C THR A 85 7.11 0.46 16.74
N GLN A 86 8.36 0.89 16.77
CA GLN A 86 9.02 1.50 15.62
C GLN A 86 9.26 0.49 14.50
N ALA A 87 8.92 0.82 13.26
CA ALA A 87 9.09 -0.05 12.11
C ALA A 87 9.54 0.69 10.84
N VAL A 88 10.34 0.02 10.03
CA VAL A 88 10.56 0.42 8.62
C VAL A 88 9.27 0.13 7.85
N ALA A 89 8.68 1.13 7.20
CA ALA A 89 7.41 0.93 6.52
C ALA A 89 7.60 0.67 5.01
N PHE A 90 6.86 -0.30 4.48
CA PHE A 90 6.65 -0.47 3.04
C PHE A 90 5.19 -0.24 2.71
N GLY A 91 4.91 0.70 1.81
CA GLY A 91 3.56 0.96 1.31
C GLY A 91 3.47 0.76 -0.21
N HIS A 92 2.55 -0.10 -0.65
CA HIS A 92 2.27 -0.35 -2.06
C HIS A 92 1.02 0.41 -2.49
N SER A 93 1.08 1.18 -3.58
CA SER A 93 -0.09 1.87 -4.14
C SER A 93 -0.81 2.72 -3.06
N PHE A 94 -2.11 2.60 -2.85
CA PHE A 94 -2.85 3.28 -1.78
C PHE A 94 -2.22 3.07 -0.38
N GLY A 95 -1.63 1.89 -0.12
CA GLY A 95 -0.87 1.66 1.11
C GLY A 95 0.35 2.57 1.25
N GLY A 96 0.89 3.07 0.13
CA GLY A 96 1.94 4.09 0.11
C GLY A 96 1.45 5.45 0.62
N ASP A 97 0.22 5.84 0.27
CA ASP A 97 -0.41 7.06 0.79
C ASP A 97 -0.63 6.94 2.30
N VAL A 98 -1.09 5.77 2.78
CA VAL A 98 -1.29 5.50 4.21
C VAL A 98 0.03 5.60 4.97
N VAL A 99 1.12 5.03 4.43
CA VAL A 99 2.46 5.10 5.03
C VAL A 99 2.97 6.54 5.08
N LEU A 100 2.80 7.32 4.00
CA LEU A 100 3.25 8.72 3.95
C LEU A 100 2.48 9.59 4.94
N ALA A 101 1.16 9.43 5.04
CA ALA A 101 0.35 10.15 6.02
C ALA A 101 0.70 9.74 7.46
N GLY A 102 0.91 8.44 7.71
CA GLY A 102 1.37 7.93 9.00
C GLY A 102 2.74 8.50 9.39
N ALA A 103 3.68 8.56 8.45
CA ALA A 103 5.00 9.12 8.68
C ALA A 103 5.00 10.65 8.91
N ALA A 104 4.05 11.37 8.30
CA ALA A 104 3.88 12.80 8.56
C ALA A 104 3.36 13.09 9.97
N SER A 105 2.49 12.24 10.50
CA SER A 105 1.86 12.42 11.82
C SER A 105 2.58 11.71 12.96
N HIS A 106 3.29 10.59 12.67
CA HIS A 106 3.96 9.72 13.66
C HIS A 106 5.37 9.33 13.19
N PRO A 107 6.28 10.31 12.94
CA PRO A 107 7.64 10.02 12.48
C PRO A 107 8.45 9.18 13.46
N GLU A 108 8.09 9.21 14.75
CA GLU A 108 8.72 8.41 15.81
C GLU A 108 8.43 6.90 15.66
N LEU A 109 7.31 6.52 15.05
CA LEU A 109 6.95 5.11 14.80
C LEU A 109 7.39 4.64 13.42
N ILE A 110 7.55 5.56 12.46
CA ILE A 110 7.97 5.26 11.09
C ILE A 110 9.24 6.07 10.79
N PRO A 111 10.43 5.60 11.20
CA PRO A 111 11.69 6.37 11.03
C PRO A 111 12.17 6.44 9.58
N THR A 112 11.73 5.54 8.73
CA THR A 112 12.03 5.51 7.29
C THR A 112 10.99 4.68 6.53
N ALA A 113 10.82 4.96 5.24
CA ALA A 113 9.86 4.24 4.41
C ALA A 113 10.38 3.95 2.99
N LEU A 114 9.86 2.87 2.41
CA LEU A 114 9.81 2.62 0.98
C LEU A 114 8.34 2.69 0.55
N VAL A 115 8.01 3.56 -0.39
CA VAL A 115 6.67 3.60 -1.00
C VAL A 115 6.76 3.23 -2.48
N TRP A 116 5.88 2.35 -2.94
CA TRP A 116 5.86 1.89 -4.32
C TRP A 116 4.62 2.42 -5.04
N GLU A 117 4.83 3.40 -5.92
CA GLU A 117 3.81 3.98 -6.79
C GLU A 117 2.51 4.38 -6.09
N PRO A 118 2.56 5.19 -5.01
CA PRO A 118 1.35 5.76 -4.42
C PRO A 118 0.61 6.61 -5.46
N PRO A 119 -0.74 6.53 -5.54
CA PRO A 119 -1.51 7.36 -6.45
C PRO A 119 -1.61 8.80 -5.94
N LEU A 120 -1.45 9.78 -6.84
CA LEU A 120 -1.54 11.21 -6.51
C LEU A 120 -2.67 11.89 -7.32
N PRO A 121 -3.94 11.44 -7.20
CA PRO A 121 -5.01 11.91 -8.10
C PRO A 121 -5.40 13.36 -7.89
N TRP A 122 -5.00 14.00 -6.82
CA TRP A 122 -5.20 15.44 -6.59
C TRP A 122 -4.26 16.31 -7.44
N LEU A 123 -3.25 15.75 -8.08
CA LEU A 123 -2.40 16.50 -8.99
C LEU A 123 -3.15 16.79 -10.30
N PRO A 124 -3.10 18.03 -10.82
CA PRO A 124 -3.95 18.45 -11.94
C PRO A 124 -3.72 17.68 -13.24
N TRP A 125 -2.55 17.07 -13.39
CA TRP A 125 -2.20 16.28 -14.58
C TRP A 125 -2.51 14.78 -14.45
N TRP A 126 -3.05 14.32 -13.30
CA TRP A 126 -3.41 12.92 -13.13
C TRP A 126 -4.54 12.53 -14.08
N PRO A 127 -4.47 11.37 -14.78
CA PRO A 127 -5.44 11.06 -15.84
C PRO A 127 -6.86 10.85 -15.29
N GLU A 128 -7.83 11.49 -15.92
CA GLU A 128 -9.27 11.32 -15.63
C GLU A 128 -9.77 9.88 -15.87
N THR A 129 -9.04 9.11 -16.68
CA THR A 129 -9.36 7.71 -16.98
C THR A 129 -9.00 6.74 -15.86
N THR A 130 -8.43 7.21 -14.75
CA THR A 130 -8.09 6.37 -13.60
C THR A 130 -9.27 6.20 -12.63
N ALA A 131 -9.29 5.08 -11.90
CA ALA A 131 -10.32 4.81 -10.88
C ALA A 131 -10.37 5.91 -9.80
N SER A 132 -9.21 6.44 -9.41
CA SER A 132 -9.06 7.50 -8.41
C SER A 132 -9.54 8.88 -8.89
N ARG A 133 -9.78 9.06 -10.19
CA ARG A 133 -10.42 10.23 -10.80
C ARG A 133 -11.86 9.96 -11.23
N GLY A 134 -12.48 8.90 -10.76
CA GLY A 134 -13.90 8.63 -10.97
C GLY A 134 -14.21 7.67 -12.12
N ALA A 135 -13.22 7.14 -12.85
CA ALA A 135 -13.51 6.09 -13.82
C ALA A 135 -14.19 4.90 -13.14
N GLY A 136 -15.31 4.43 -13.70
CA GLY A 136 -16.14 3.38 -13.11
C GLY A 136 -17.01 3.83 -11.91
N ALA A 137 -17.14 5.13 -11.64
CA ALA A 137 -17.93 5.62 -10.50
C ALA A 137 -19.44 5.35 -10.62
N GLY A 138 -19.96 5.18 -11.84
CA GLY A 138 -21.36 4.84 -12.09
C GLY A 138 -21.73 3.35 -11.93
N LEU A 139 -20.74 2.50 -11.68
CA LEU A 139 -20.96 1.08 -11.41
C LEU A 139 -21.40 0.88 -9.94
N ASP A 140 -22.20 -0.16 -9.68
CA ASP A 140 -22.41 -0.58 -8.31
C ASP A 140 -21.07 -1.06 -7.67
N PRO A 141 -20.97 -1.12 -6.34
CA PRO A 141 -19.71 -1.42 -5.67
C PRO A 141 -19.07 -2.75 -6.11
N ASP A 142 -19.87 -3.80 -6.25
CA ASP A 142 -19.40 -5.13 -6.62
C ASP A 142 -18.83 -5.16 -8.05
N ASP A 143 -19.56 -4.55 -9.00
CA ASP A 143 -19.14 -4.44 -10.40
C ASP A 143 -17.92 -3.51 -10.53
N ARG A 144 -17.86 -2.46 -9.72
CA ARG A 144 -16.69 -1.59 -9.66
C ARG A 144 -15.44 -2.30 -9.17
N ALA A 145 -15.58 -3.20 -8.18
CA ALA A 145 -14.47 -4.03 -7.71
C ALA A 145 -13.97 -4.97 -8.81
N GLU A 146 -14.86 -5.66 -9.53
CA GLU A 146 -14.50 -6.49 -10.68
C GLU A 146 -13.83 -5.68 -11.78
N TRP A 147 -14.43 -4.55 -12.18
CA TRP A 147 -13.86 -3.64 -13.18
C TRP A 147 -12.45 -3.18 -12.80
N PHE A 148 -12.24 -2.79 -11.54
CA PHE A 148 -10.94 -2.39 -11.02
C PHE A 148 -9.93 -3.54 -11.09
N MET A 149 -10.30 -4.72 -10.62
CA MET A 149 -9.44 -5.90 -10.66
C MET A 149 -9.04 -6.28 -12.08
N ARG A 150 -9.99 -6.28 -13.02
CA ARG A 150 -9.69 -6.56 -14.44
C ARG A 150 -8.68 -5.59 -15.02
N ARG A 151 -8.73 -4.32 -14.63
CA ARG A 151 -7.73 -3.31 -15.05
C ARG A 151 -6.36 -3.50 -14.41
N MET A 152 -6.32 -3.98 -13.16
CA MET A 152 -5.06 -4.17 -12.41
C MET A 152 -4.32 -5.45 -12.80
N VAL A 153 -5.04 -6.56 -12.93
CA VAL A 153 -4.43 -7.88 -13.17
C VAL A 153 -4.67 -8.40 -14.58
N GLY A 154 -5.58 -7.80 -15.34
CA GLY A 154 -6.01 -8.22 -16.66
C GLY A 154 -7.12 -9.29 -16.65
N ASP A 155 -7.96 -9.29 -17.69
CA ASP A 155 -9.10 -10.21 -17.81
C ASP A 155 -8.69 -11.68 -17.69
N ARG A 156 -7.59 -12.06 -18.34
CA ARG A 156 -7.09 -13.44 -18.31
C ARG A 156 -6.76 -13.94 -16.90
N VAL A 157 -6.21 -13.07 -16.06
CA VAL A 157 -5.90 -13.43 -14.65
C VAL A 157 -7.19 -13.47 -13.84
N TRP A 158 -8.07 -12.49 -13.99
CA TRP A 158 -9.35 -12.45 -13.32
C TRP A 158 -10.19 -13.71 -13.59
N GLU A 159 -10.34 -14.13 -14.85
CA GLU A 159 -11.13 -15.30 -15.21
C GLU A 159 -10.55 -16.62 -14.69
N ARG A 160 -9.25 -16.67 -14.41
CA ARG A 160 -8.60 -17.85 -13.82
C ARG A 160 -8.75 -17.94 -12.31
N LEU A 161 -9.19 -16.86 -11.65
CA LEU A 161 -9.45 -16.92 -10.21
C LEU A 161 -10.62 -17.88 -9.92
N PRO A 162 -10.54 -18.67 -8.85
CA PRO A 162 -11.67 -19.46 -8.38
C PRO A 162 -12.91 -18.60 -8.21
N SER A 163 -14.10 -19.15 -8.50
CA SER A 163 -15.37 -18.40 -8.38
C SER A 163 -15.58 -17.81 -6.99
N ALA A 164 -15.27 -18.58 -5.94
CA ALA A 164 -15.36 -18.09 -4.56
C ALA A 164 -14.46 -16.88 -4.31
N THR A 165 -13.24 -16.87 -4.90
CA THR A 165 -12.32 -15.72 -4.81
C THR A 165 -12.90 -14.49 -5.53
N ARG A 166 -13.48 -14.67 -6.72
CA ARG A 166 -14.11 -13.56 -7.44
C ARG A 166 -15.29 -12.97 -6.67
N VAL A 167 -16.15 -13.82 -6.10
CA VAL A 167 -17.26 -13.38 -5.25
C VAL A 167 -16.73 -12.56 -4.06
N GLN A 168 -15.71 -13.07 -3.36
CA GLN A 168 -15.11 -12.36 -2.23
C GLN A 168 -14.52 -11.01 -2.66
N ARG A 169 -13.84 -10.95 -3.81
CA ARG A 169 -13.27 -9.68 -4.33
C ARG A 169 -14.36 -8.68 -4.70
N ARG A 170 -15.45 -9.13 -5.30
CA ARG A 170 -16.60 -8.27 -5.62
C ARG A 170 -17.19 -7.66 -4.34
N ALA A 171 -17.39 -8.45 -3.30
CA ALA A 171 -17.92 -8.00 -2.02
C ALA A 171 -17.04 -6.94 -1.30
N GLU A 172 -15.77 -6.77 -1.70
CA GLU A 172 -14.86 -5.72 -1.21
C GLU A 172 -15.12 -4.35 -1.88
N GLY A 173 -16.10 -4.24 -2.77
CA GLY A 173 -16.37 -3.06 -3.59
C GLY A 173 -16.74 -1.81 -2.81
N HIS A 174 -17.47 -1.93 -1.69
CA HIS A 174 -17.78 -0.80 -0.81
C HIS A 174 -16.50 -0.19 -0.20
N THR A 175 -15.54 -1.04 0.17
CA THR A 175 -14.23 -0.61 0.68
C THR A 175 -13.44 0.14 -0.38
N LEU A 176 -13.36 -0.42 -1.61
CA LEU A 176 -12.74 0.26 -2.74
C LEU A 176 -13.39 1.62 -3.01
N GLN A 177 -14.73 1.69 -2.98
CA GLN A 177 -15.46 2.95 -3.21
C GLN A 177 -15.10 4.01 -2.16
N ALA A 178 -15.03 3.63 -0.89
CA ALA A 178 -14.66 4.54 0.20
C ALA A 178 -13.22 5.06 0.04
N GLU A 179 -12.27 4.20 -0.34
CA GLU A 179 -10.87 4.59 -0.61
C GLU A 179 -10.76 5.56 -1.77
N LEU A 180 -11.37 5.23 -2.91
CA LEU A 180 -11.33 6.09 -4.10
C LEU A 180 -12.00 7.45 -3.84
N ARG A 181 -13.07 7.47 -3.02
CA ARG A 181 -13.70 8.71 -2.59
C ARG A 181 -12.74 9.55 -1.74
N SER A 182 -12.03 8.95 -0.78
CA SER A 182 -11.04 9.68 0.04
C SER A 182 -10.01 10.39 -0.82
N LEU A 183 -9.47 9.71 -1.83
CA LEU A 183 -8.50 10.28 -2.76
C LEU A 183 -9.09 11.38 -3.67
N SER A 184 -10.39 11.36 -3.94
CA SER A 184 -11.05 12.36 -4.78
C SER A 184 -11.34 13.67 -4.06
N LEU A 185 -11.30 13.69 -2.73
CA LEU A 185 -11.55 14.88 -1.90
C LEU A 185 -10.36 15.83 -1.83
N GLY A 186 -9.17 15.39 -2.21
CA GLY A 186 -7.95 16.18 -2.17
C GLY A 186 -6.72 15.40 -1.74
N ALA A 187 -5.64 16.10 -1.43
CA ALA A 187 -4.41 15.50 -0.93
C ALA A 187 -4.64 14.84 0.45
N VAL A 188 -4.25 13.59 0.57
CA VAL A 188 -4.41 12.81 1.82
C VAL A 188 -3.18 12.86 2.73
N PHE A 189 -2.10 13.48 2.27
CA PHE A 189 -0.92 13.83 3.07
C PHE A 189 -0.28 15.11 2.52
N ASP A 190 0.49 15.79 3.35
CA ASP A 190 1.37 16.88 2.95
C ASP A 190 2.79 16.34 2.80
N ALA A 191 3.33 16.35 1.58
CA ALA A 191 4.67 15.86 1.29
C ALA A 191 5.75 16.64 2.07
N ALA A 192 5.57 17.94 2.32
CA ALA A 192 6.51 18.75 3.08
C ALA A 192 6.53 18.40 4.58
N ALA A 193 5.47 17.78 5.11
CA ALA A 193 5.39 17.31 6.49
C ALA A 193 6.08 15.94 6.70
N VAL A 194 6.32 15.19 5.64
CA VAL A 194 7.02 13.88 5.70
C VAL A 194 8.53 14.11 5.79
N ARG A 195 9.05 14.23 6.99
CA ARG A 195 10.47 14.61 7.25
C ARG A 195 11.43 13.43 7.35
N ILE A 196 10.92 12.21 7.40
CA ILE A 196 11.73 10.99 7.43
C ILE A 196 12.36 10.71 6.05
N PRO A 197 13.46 9.95 5.99
CA PRO A 197 13.97 9.43 4.72
C PRO A 197 12.94 8.51 4.04
N VAL A 198 12.65 8.78 2.76
CA VAL A 198 11.71 7.98 1.97
C VAL A 198 12.35 7.59 0.64
N ILE A 199 12.35 6.29 0.34
CA ILE A 199 12.60 5.81 -1.01
C ILE A 199 11.26 5.73 -1.75
N VAL A 200 11.15 6.48 -2.85
CA VAL A 200 9.99 6.43 -3.76
C VAL A 200 10.32 5.49 -4.91
N GLY A 201 9.80 4.28 -4.85
CA GLY A 201 10.00 3.25 -5.85
C GLY A 201 9.01 3.35 -7.01
N ARG A 202 9.47 3.04 -8.22
CA ARG A 202 8.64 2.92 -9.41
C ARG A 202 9.14 1.84 -10.34
N GLY A 203 8.25 1.32 -11.18
CA GLY A 203 8.60 0.39 -12.25
C GLY A 203 8.89 1.10 -13.57
N GLY A 204 9.93 0.67 -14.30
CA GLY A 204 10.21 1.17 -15.64
C GLY A 204 9.10 0.83 -16.65
N LYS A 205 8.37 -0.28 -16.43
CA LYS A 205 7.22 -0.71 -17.24
C LYS A 205 5.87 -0.18 -16.74
N SER A 206 5.85 0.61 -15.69
CA SER A 206 4.63 1.22 -15.17
C SER A 206 4.09 2.31 -16.11
N SER A 207 2.85 2.71 -15.91
CA SER A 207 2.21 3.73 -16.73
C SER A 207 2.95 5.08 -16.67
N VAL A 208 2.78 5.89 -17.69
CA VAL A 208 3.44 7.22 -17.77
C VAL A 208 3.12 8.08 -16.55
N HIS A 209 1.85 8.08 -16.10
CA HIS A 209 1.45 8.87 -14.94
C HIS A 209 2.06 8.37 -13.63
N GLN A 210 2.17 7.04 -13.43
CA GLN A 210 2.84 6.48 -12.25
C GLN A 210 4.33 6.83 -12.22
N ARG A 211 5.03 6.72 -13.37
CA ARG A 211 6.44 7.11 -13.47
C ARG A 211 6.65 8.62 -13.24
N ARG A 212 5.70 9.46 -13.69
CA ARG A 212 5.71 10.89 -13.40
C ARG A 212 5.47 11.17 -11.93
N ALA A 213 4.47 10.53 -11.33
CA ALA A 213 4.15 10.66 -9.91
C ALA A 213 5.36 10.30 -9.01
N GLY A 214 6.05 9.21 -9.30
CA GLY A 214 7.24 8.82 -8.55
C GLY A 214 8.33 9.90 -8.55
N ARG A 215 8.59 10.55 -9.71
CA ARG A 215 9.57 11.65 -9.78
C ARG A 215 9.12 12.87 -8.99
N GLU A 216 7.87 13.31 -9.20
CA GLU A 216 7.35 14.51 -8.54
C GLU A 216 7.24 14.31 -7.03
N LEU A 217 6.80 13.13 -6.58
CA LEU A 217 6.75 12.81 -5.16
C LEU A 217 8.15 12.81 -4.52
N ALA A 218 9.13 12.15 -5.14
CA ALA A 218 10.49 12.12 -4.61
C ALA A 218 11.11 13.53 -4.51
N ALA A 219 10.79 14.42 -5.44
CA ALA A 219 11.23 15.81 -5.42
C ALA A 219 10.49 16.67 -4.40
N ALA A 220 9.23 16.35 -4.08
CA ALA A 220 8.41 17.09 -3.11
C ALA A 220 8.72 16.71 -1.64
N LEU A 221 9.25 15.51 -1.41
CA LEU A 221 9.61 15.03 -0.07
C LEU A 221 10.96 15.63 0.37
N PRO A 222 11.08 16.21 1.58
CA PRO A 222 12.34 16.81 2.08
C PRO A 222 13.55 15.86 2.06
N ALA A 223 13.34 14.57 2.30
CA ALA A 223 14.38 13.53 2.27
C ALA A 223 13.99 12.38 1.30
N GLY A 224 13.33 12.73 0.18
CA GLY A 224 12.90 11.80 -0.83
C GLY A 224 14.00 11.38 -1.79
N ILE A 225 14.07 10.08 -2.10
CA ILE A 225 14.98 9.52 -3.09
C ILE A 225 14.19 8.63 -4.03
N MET A 226 14.32 8.86 -5.33
CA MET A 226 13.69 8.01 -6.33
C MET A 226 14.54 6.77 -6.60
N ALA A 227 13.86 5.59 -6.66
CA ALA A 227 14.45 4.34 -7.13
C ALA A 227 13.59 3.74 -8.26
N GLU A 228 14.23 3.10 -9.24
CA GLU A 228 13.56 2.45 -10.35
C GLU A 228 14.00 0.99 -10.48
N ILE A 229 13.02 0.10 -10.66
CA ILE A 229 13.27 -1.27 -11.12
C ILE A 229 12.84 -1.33 -12.58
N ALA A 230 13.80 -1.37 -13.50
CA ALA A 230 13.60 -1.17 -14.95
C ALA A 230 12.53 -2.10 -15.55
N ASP A 231 12.54 -3.38 -15.17
CA ASP A 231 11.63 -4.38 -15.71
C ASP A 231 10.33 -4.59 -14.93
N ALA A 232 10.19 -3.92 -13.79
CA ALA A 232 9.00 -3.99 -12.96
C ALA A 232 7.87 -3.10 -13.49
N GLY A 233 6.64 -3.48 -13.13
CA GLY A 233 5.44 -2.65 -13.20
C GLY A 233 4.90 -2.37 -11.81
N HIS A 234 3.61 -2.03 -11.74
CA HIS A 234 2.93 -1.67 -10.50
C HIS A 234 3.03 -2.74 -9.39
N GLY A 235 2.92 -4.02 -9.75
CA GLY A 235 2.99 -5.15 -8.81
C GLY A 235 4.42 -5.66 -8.55
N ALA A 236 5.42 -4.80 -8.34
CA ALA A 236 6.81 -5.21 -8.17
C ALA A 236 7.04 -6.14 -6.97
N HIS A 237 6.30 -5.99 -5.87
CA HIS A 237 6.39 -6.87 -4.70
C HIS A 237 6.04 -8.34 -5.03
N LEU A 238 5.29 -8.57 -6.09
CA LEU A 238 4.93 -9.90 -6.61
C LEU A 238 5.94 -10.42 -7.65
N SER A 239 6.37 -9.54 -8.59
CA SER A 239 7.18 -9.91 -9.74
C SER A 239 8.69 -9.77 -9.51
N HIS A 240 9.12 -8.80 -8.68
CA HIS A 240 10.51 -8.43 -8.38
C HIS A 240 10.77 -8.34 -6.87
N PRO A 241 10.38 -9.36 -6.08
CA PRO A 241 10.43 -9.28 -4.62
C PRO A 241 11.86 -9.14 -4.06
N ALA A 242 12.87 -9.60 -4.78
CA ALA A 242 14.27 -9.48 -4.35
C ALA A 242 14.76 -8.04 -4.44
N GLU A 243 14.44 -7.36 -5.53
CA GLU A 243 14.80 -5.96 -5.77
C GLU A 243 14.03 -5.03 -4.81
N VAL A 244 12.73 -5.29 -4.58
CA VAL A 244 11.96 -4.55 -3.57
C VAL A 244 12.53 -4.76 -2.16
N ALA A 245 12.96 -5.98 -1.82
CA ALA A 245 13.62 -6.26 -0.54
C ALA A 245 14.96 -5.51 -0.42
N ALA A 246 15.74 -5.41 -1.50
CA ALA A 246 16.98 -4.63 -1.52
C ALA A 246 16.71 -3.13 -1.27
N LEU A 247 15.68 -2.57 -1.90
CA LEU A 247 15.26 -1.18 -1.65
C LEU A 247 14.78 -0.97 -0.20
N LEU A 248 14.05 -1.94 0.38
CA LEU A 248 13.62 -1.85 1.76
C LEU A 248 14.80 -1.92 2.74
N ARG A 249 15.83 -2.72 2.45
CA ARG A 249 17.09 -2.72 3.21
C ARG A 249 17.83 -1.38 3.08
N GLN A 250 17.82 -0.78 1.89
CA GLN A 250 18.38 0.57 1.69
C GLN A 250 17.63 1.63 2.51
N ALA A 251 16.29 1.58 2.53
CA ALA A 251 15.49 2.46 3.36
C ALA A 251 15.88 2.31 4.84
N ALA A 252 15.94 1.08 5.32
CA ALA A 252 16.32 0.78 6.70
C ALA A 252 17.74 1.23 7.10
N ALA A 253 18.66 1.36 6.17
CA ALA A 253 20.00 1.88 6.44
C ALA A 253 20.04 3.41 6.58
N ARG A 254 18.91 4.10 6.39
CA ARG A 254 18.74 5.56 6.50
C ARG A 254 17.97 6.01 7.74
N ALA A 255 17.46 5.04 8.52
CA ALA A 255 16.76 5.28 9.79
C ALA A 255 17.68 5.84 10.86
#